data_609b92bb891424d25b43d7adfa97e7a1
#
_entry.id   609b92bb891424d25b43d7adfa97e7a1
#
_cell.length_a   1.000
_cell.length_b   1.000
_cell.length_c   1.000
_cell.angle_alpha   90.00
_cell.angle_beta   90.00
_cell.angle_gamma   90.00
#
_symmetry.space_group_name_H-M   'P 1'
#
loop_
_entity.id
_entity.type
_entity.pdbx_description
1 polymer ?
#
loop_
_entity_poly.entity_id
_entity_poly.type
_entity_poly.pdbx_seq_one_letter_code
_entity_poly.pdbx_strand_id
1 'polypeptide(L)'
;MSVLQKELEFWLASLPAIGAIKIQELLKYFKTEEQIFKAGENELRQVSRITEKDVACIISNRNIDTIKRKYEKLYQQGNRIISVHDKAYPEKLKNIASYPYALFLRGNLPSEKKISIAIVGARNCTAYGKEVAKWYARELAKAGIQVISGMAYGVDSYAHKGAIEGNADTYAVLGCGIDICYPRENFELYMHMSKHGGVISEYGPRVPGRAFQFPLRNRIISGLSDGILVVEARERSGSLITADLALEQGKDILQFLEELVISLVKVVSI
;
A
#
# COMPACT_ATOMS: atom_id res chain seq x y z
N MET A 1 -12.61 15.41 -14.71
CA MET A 1 -12.21 16.25 -13.57
C MET A 1 -11.38 17.41 -14.06
N SER A 2 -11.54 18.60 -13.48
CA SER A 2 -10.69 19.74 -13.78
C SER A 2 -9.28 19.56 -13.23
N VAL A 3 -8.28 20.24 -13.78
CA VAL A 3 -6.88 20.18 -13.29
C VAL A 3 -6.83 20.57 -11.81
N LEU A 4 -7.54 21.64 -11.42
CA LEU A 4 -7.61 22.09 -10.02
C LEU A 4 -8.11 21.00 -9.06
N GLN A 5 -9.07 20.18 -9.47
CA GLN A 5 -9.58 19.09 -8.63
C GLN A 5 -8.48 18.06 -8.31
N LYS A 6 -7.67 17.66 -9.29
CA LYS A 6 -6.55 16.74 -9.09
C LYS A 6 -5.45 17.30 -8.19
N GLU A 7 -5.19 18.57 -8.28
CA GLU A 7 -4.25 19.27 -7.40
C GLU A 7 -4.73 19.31 -5.96
N LEU A 8 -6.05 19.46 -5.73
CA LEU A 8 -6.64 19.42 -4.39
C LEU A 8 -6.66 17.99 -3.81
N GLU A 9 -6.92 16.98 -4.63
CA GLU A 9 -6.78 15.55 -4.21
C GLU A 9 -5.33 15.26 -3.81
N PHE A 10 -4.36 15.70 -4.60
CA PHE A 10 -2.94 15.56 -4.27
C PHE A 10 -2.57 16.29 -2.99
N TRP A 11 -3.07 17.53 -2.81
CA TRP A 11 -2.86 18.29 -1.59
C TRP A 11 -3.36 17.54 -0.36
N LEU A 12 -4.63 17.10 -0.38
CA LEU A 12 -5.24 16.41 0.75
C LEU A 12 -4.50 15.11 1.10
N ALA A 13 -4.13 14.31 0.08
CA ALA A 13 -3.34 13.08 0.25
C ALA A 13 -1.91 13.33 0.76
N SER A 14 -1.37 14.54 0.56
CA SER A 14 0.01 14.90 0.92
C SER A 14 0.12 15.63 2.26
N LEU A 15 -0.97 15.86 2.97
CA LEU A 15 -0.96 16.56 4.25
C LEU A 15 -0.20 15.75 5.31
N PRO A 16 0.85 16.32 5.94
CA PRO A 16 1.57 15.61 7.00
C PRO A 16 0.64 15.27 8.19
N ALA A 17 0.75 14.06 8.71
CA ALA A 17 0.00 13.57 9.87
C ALA A 17 -1.55 13.49 9.72
N ILE A 18 -2.09 13.79 8.52
CA ILE A 18 -3.51 13.59 8.21
C ILE A 18 -3.64 12.25 7.48
N GLY A 19 -3.89 11.17 8.23
CA GLY A 19 -4.05 9.83 7.65
C GLY A 19 -5.47 9.54 7.18
N ALA A 20 -5.68 8.35 6.61
CA ALA A 20 -6.92 7.90 5.97
C ALA A 20 -8.18 8.20 6.80
N ILE A 21 -8.19 7.84 8.08
CA ILE A 21 -9.36 8.04 8.96
C ILE A 21 -9.72 9.52 9.09
N LYS A 22 -8.72 10.40 9.27
CA LYS A 22 -8.97 11.85 9.37
C LYS A 22 -9.46 12.43 8.06
N ILE A 23 -8.93 11.97 6.92
CA ILE A 23 -9.41 12.38 5.59
C ILE A 23 -10.85 11.93 5.39
N GLN A 24 -11.21 10.72 5.79
CA GLN A 24 -12.58 10.24 5.72
C GLN A 24 -13.54 11.10 6.57
N GLU A 25 -13.14 11.48 7.80
CA GLU A 25 -13.94 12.38 8.64
C GLU A 25 -14.10 13.78 8.02
N LEU A 26 -13.02 14.33 7.45
CA LEU A 26 -13.06 15.61 6.73
C LEU A 26 -14.02 15.55 5.53
N LEU A 27 -13.92 14.52 4.69
CA LEU A 27 -14.80 14.34 3.53
C LEU A 27 -16.25 14.02 3.91
N LYS A 28 -16.45 13.34 5.02
CA LYS A 28 -17.80 13.09 5.57
C LYS A 28 -18.49 14.41 5.97
N TYR A 29 -17.74 15.36 6.51
CA TYR A 29 -18.25 16.67 6.95
C TYR A 29 -18.41 17.66 5.79
N PHE A 30 -17.32 17.89 5.02
CA PHE A 30 -17.25 18.91 3.98
C PHE A 30 -17.69 18.46 2.59
N LYS A 31 -17.78 17.15 2.33
CA LYS A 31 -18.17 16.52 1.06
C LYS A 31 -17.14 16.64 -0.08
N THR A 32 -16.37 17.72 -0.18
CA THR A 32 -15.38 17.93 -1.26
C THR A 32 -14.05 18.47 -0.73
N GLU A 33 -12.96 18.18 -1.45
CA GLU A 33 -11.62 18.70 -1.16
C GLU A 33 -11.57 20.24 -1.22
N GLU A 34 -12.34 20.82 -2.13
CA GLU A 34 -12.42 22.27 -2.26
C GLU A 34 -13.04 22.92 -1.02
N GLN A 35 -14.09 22.31 -0.45
CA GLN A 35 -14.69 22.80 0.79
C GLN A 35 -13.72 22.67 1.95
N ILE A 36 -12.98 21.55 2.06
CA ILE A 36 -11.92 21.39 3.07
C ILE A 36 -10.84 22.46 2.87
N PHE A 37 -10.43 22.71 1.64
CA PHE A 37 -9.41 23.71 1.31
C PHE A 37 -9.83 25.14 1.68
N LYS A 38 -11.11 25.50 1.57
CA LYS A 38 -11.66 26.84 1.86
C LYS A 38 -12.12 27.02 3.30
N ALA A 39 -12.32 25.94 4.05
CA ALA A 39 -12.92 25.96 5.39
C ALA A 39 -12.12 26.82 6.37
N GLY A 40 -12.79 27.57 7.23
CA GLY A 40 -12.17 28.33 8.32
C GLY A 40 -11.70 27.41 9.47
N GLU A 41 -10.85 27.96 10.35
CA GLU A 41 -10.35 27.21 11.51
C GLU A 41 -11.47 26.67 12.38
N ASN A 42 -12.50 27.50 12.64
CA ASN A 42 -13.64 27.11 13.49
C ASN A 42 -14.45 25.98 12.88
N GLU A 43 -14.58 25.92 11.56
CA GLU A 43 -15.28 24.85 10.86
C GLU A 43 -14.46 23.55 10.92
N LEU A 44 -13.13 23.62 10.70
CA LEU A 44 -12.25 22.45 10.81
C LEU A 44 -12.26 21.84 12.20
N ARG A 45 -12.37 22.66 13.27
CA ARG A 45 -12.48 22.19 14.66
C ARG A 45 -13.75 21.38 14.95
N GLN A 46 -14.81 21.55 14.14
CA GLN A 46 -16.06 20.79 14.30
C GLN A 46 -15.94 19.34 13.79
N VAL A 47 -14.90 19.03 13.00
CA VAL A 47 -14.73 17.71 12.43
C VAL A 47 -14.21 16.72 13.48
N SER A 48 -14.88 15.59 13.62
CA SER A 48 -14.47 14.53 14.53
C SER A 48 -13.01 14.11 14.28
N ARG A 49 -12.28 13.82 15.34
CA ARG A 49 -10.87 13.35 15.30
C ARG A 49 -9.85 14.35 14.74
N ILE A 50 -10.25 15.57 14.40
CA ILE A 50 -9.34 16.64 13.99
C ILE A 50 -8.88 17.41 15.24
N THR A 51 -7.58 17.51 15.42
CA THR A 51 -6.93 18.22 16.53
C THR A 51 -6.45 19.61 16.10
N GLU A 52 -6.10 20.46 17.08
CA GLU A 52 -5.53 21.80 16.78
C GLU A 52 -4.27 21.70 15.90
N LYS A 53 -3.46 20.66 16.08
CA LYS A 53 -2.29 20.42 15.23
C LYS A 53 -2.69 20.08 13.80
N ASP A 54 -3.78 19.36 13.61
CA ASP A 54 -4.31 19.03 12.28
C ASP A 54 -4.87 20.29 11.59
N VAL A 55 -5.61 21.13 12.32
CA VAL A 55 -6.11 22.42 11.80
C VAL A 55 -4.95 23.29 11.32
N ALA A 56 -3.93 23.47 12.16
CA ALA A 56 -2.73 24.23 11.81
C ALA A 56 -2.01 23.63 10.58
N CYS A 57 -1.92 22.30 10.51
CA CYS A 57 -1.34 21.60 9.37
C CYS A 57 -2.12 21.85 8.06
N ILE A 58 -3.45 21.73 8.10
CA ILE A 58 -4.31 21.96 6.95
C ILE A 58 -4.12 23.41 6.44
N ILE A 59 -4.20 24.38 7.33
CA ILE A 59 -4.15 25.81 6.97
C ILE A 59 -2.77 26.21 6.42
N SER A 60 -1.69 25.77 7.07
CA SER A 60 -0.32 26.11 6.66
C SER A 60 0.08 25.50 5.30
N ASN A 61 -0.63 24.48 4.83
CA ASN A 61 -0.33 23.80 3.56
C ASN A 61 -1.25 24.21 2.39
N ARG A 62 -1.98 25.32 2.48
CA ARG A 62 -2.95 25.78 1.46
C ARG A 62 -2.38 26.67 0.36
N ASN A 63 -1.07 26.75 0.20
CA ASN A 63 -0.48 27.56 -0.88
C ASN A 63 -0.65 26.85 -2.23
N ILE A 64 -1.53 27.38 -3.09
CA ILE A 64 -1.92 26.75 -4.36
C ILE A 64 -0.74 26.62 -5.34
N ASP A 65 0.14 27.61 -5.42
CA ASP A 65 1.29 27.56 -6.34
C ASP A 65 2.29 26.49 -5.91
N THR A 66 2.45 26.33 -4.59
CA THR A 66 3.27 25.25 -4.04
C THR A 66 2.66 23.86 -4.31
N ILE A 67 1.34 23.75 -4.23
CA ILE A 67 0.61 22.51 -4.53
C ILE A 67 0.79 22.15 -6.01
N LYS A 68 0.54 23.08 -6.92
CA LYS A 68 0.71 22.90 -8.37
C LYS A 68 2.12 22.44 -8.71
N ARG A 69 3.13 23.15 -8.25
CA ARG A 69 4.53 22.82 -8.48
C ARG A 69 4.89 21.42 -7.96
N LYS A 70 4.40 21.02 -6.77
CA LYS A 70 4.63 19.68 -6.22
C LYS A 70 3.90 18.60 -7.02
N TYR A 71 2.68 18.89 -7.47
CA TYR A 71 1.88 17.99 -8.29
C TYR A 71 2.55 17.74 -9.66
N GLU A 72 2.96 18.82 -10.36
CA GLU A 72 3.69 18.70 -11.62
C GLU A 72 4.99 17.90 -11.46
N LYS A 73 5.74 18.18 -10.38
CA LYS A 73 6.97 17.45 -10.07
C LYS A 73 6.74 15.96 -9.84
N LEU A 74 5.61 15.57 -9.24
CA LEU A 74 5.24 14.17 -9.06
C LEU A 74 5.24 13.45 -10.42
N TYR A 75 4.57 14.02 -11.41
CA TYR A 75 4.46 13.44 -12.76
C TYR A 75 5.79 13.48 -13.53
N GLN A 76 6.54 14.56 -13.43
CA GLN A 76 7.87 14.69 -14.04
C GLN A 76 8.84 13.61 -13.54
N GLN A 77 8.66 13.15 -12.32
CA GLN A 77 9.44 12.05 -11.72
C GLN A 77 8.90 10.65 -12.07
N GLY A 78 7.92 10.54 -12.96
CA GLY A 78 7.30 9.27 -13.36
C GLY A 78 6.37 8.66 -12.31
N ASN A 79 5.94 9.45 -11.33
CA ASN A 79 4.94 9.01 -10.35
C ASN A 79 3.56 9.55 -10.72
N ARG A 80 2.51 8.88 -10.25
CA ARG A 80 1.12 9.29 -10.43
C ARG A 80 0.40 9.23 -9.09
N ILE A 81 -0.74 9.90 -9.00
CA ILE A 81 -1.68 9.76 -7.89
C ILE A 81 -3.02 9.25 -8.41
N ILE A 82 -3.63 8.33 -7.68
CA ILE A 82 -4.95 7.77 -7.95
C ILE A 82 -5.75 7.88 -6.66
N SER A 83 -6.81 8.68 -6.66
CA SER A 83 -7.69 8.90 -5.51
C SER A 83 -8.92 7.98 -5.57
N VAL A 84 -9.68 7.93 -4.50
CA VAL A 84 -10.95 7.19 -4.41
C VAL A 84 -11.99 7.63 -5.44
N HIS A 85 -11.81 8.80 -6.06
CA HIS A 85 -12.69 9.34 -7.10
C HIS A 85 -12.31 8.86 -8.51
N ASP A 86 -11.14 8.23 -8.66
CA ASP A 86 -10.68 7.72 -9.96
C ASP A 86 -11.29 6.37 -10.26
N LYS A 87 -11.68 6.16 -11.52
CA LYS A 87 -12.15 4.86 -12.02
C LYS A 87 -11.09 3.75 -11.90
N ALA A 88 -9.81 4.14 -11.85
CA ALA A 88 -8.69 3.23 -11.71
C ALA A 88 -8.38 2.89 -10.24
N TYR A 89 -9.07 3.49 -9.27
CA TYR A 89 -8.88 3.15 -7.87
C TYR A 89 -9.40 1.73 -7.58
N PRO A 90 -8.60 0.85 -6.94
CA PRO A 90 -8.99 -0.55 -6.74
C PRO A 90 -10.25 -0.68 -5.89
N GLU A 91 -11.29 -1.32 -6.44
CA GLU A 91 -12.55 -1.54 -5.73
C GLU A 91 -12.36 -2.37 -4.46
N LYS A 92 -11.42 -3.36 -4.47
CA LYS A 92 -11.06 -4.16 -3.31
C LYS A 92 -10.64 -3.30 -2.12
N LEU A 93 -9.96 -2.17 -2.35
CA LEU A 93 -9.52 -1.28 -1.28
C LEU A 93 -10.64 -0.46 -0.67
N LYS A 94 -11.71 -0.17 -1.39
CA LYS A 94 -12.85 0.57 -0.84
C LYS A 94 -13.57 -0.19 0.27
N ASN A 95 -13.41 -1.52 0.30
CA ASN A 95 -14.08 -2.40 1.25
C ASN A 95 -13.34 -2.54 2.58
N ILE A 96 -12.12 -2.01 2.72
CA ILE A 96 -11.39 -2.07 3.99
C ILE A 96 -11.73 -0.86 4.88
N ALA A 97 -11.82 -1.07 6.20
CA ALA A 97 -12.31 -0.07 7.15
C ALA A 97 -11.57 1.28 7.11
N SER A 98 -10.26 1.28 6.89
CA SER A 98 -9.42 2.46 6.79
C SER A 98 -8.76 2.54 5.41
N TYR A 99 -9.58 2.48 4.35
CA TYR A 99 -9.05 2.54 2.98
C TYR A 99 -8.23 3.82 2.75
N PRO A 100 -7.11 3.73 2.00
CA PRO A 100 -6.32 4.91 1.67
C PRO A 100 -7.13 5.85 0.78
N TYR A 101 -7.18 7.14 1.11
CA TYR A 101 -7.85 8.15 0.28
C TYR A 101 -7.26 8.23 -1.12
N ALA A 102 -5.95 8.08 -1.23
CA ALA A 102 -5.25 8.04 -2.50
C ALA A 102 -4.02 7.13 -2.42
N LEU A 103 -3.61 6.66 -3.58
CA LEU A 103 -2.40 5.88 -3.79
C LEU A 103 -1.45 6.66 -4.69
N PHE A 104 -0.21 6.82 -4.24
CA PHE A 104 0.89 7.22 -5.10
C PHE A 104 1.44 5.97 -5.79
N LEU A 105 1.70 6.09 -7.08
CA LEU A 105 1.99 4.95 -7.95
C LEU A 105 3.17 5.24 -8.86
N ARG A 106 4.06 4.25 -9.01
CA ARG A 106 5.06 4.17 -10.07
C ARG A 106 4.91 2.82 -10.77
N GLY A 107 4.74 2.82 -12.09
CA GLY A 107 4.31 1.64 -12.85
C GLY A 107 2.79 1.51 -12.88
N ASN A 108 2.25 0.30 -12.67
CA ASN A 108 0.83 -0.02 -12.79
C ASN A 108 0.24 -0.50 -11.47
N LEU A 109 -1.09 -0.47 -11.36
CA LEU A 109 -1.83 -1.19 -10.32
C LEU A 109 -2.03 -2.65 -10.72
N PRO A 110 -2.21 -3.56 -9.74
CA PRO A 110 -2.66 -4.92 -10.03
C PRO A 110 -3.97 -4.90 -10.82
N SER A 111 -4.09 -5.80 -11.78
CA SER A 111 -5.32 -5.93 -12.56
C SER A 111 -6.43 -6.58 -11.72
N GLU A 112 -7.59 -5.96 -11.63
CA GLU A 112 -8.74 -6.54 -10.94
C GLU A 112 -9.34 -7.78 -11.62
N LYS A 113 -8.95 -8.02 -12.89
CA LYS A 113 -9.38 -9.19 -13.66
C LYS A 113 -8.55 -10.45 -13.38
N LYS A 114 -7.44 -10.31 -12.66
CA LYS A 114 -6.55 -11.41 -12.30
C LYS A 114 -6.59 -11.65 -10.80
N ILE A 115 -6.46 -12.91 -10.42
CA ILE A 115 -6.27 -13.29 -9.02
C ILE A 115 -4.94 -12.70 -8.53
N SER A 116 -4.95 -12.21 -7.30
CA SER A 116 -3.76 -11.66 -6.64
C SER A 116 -3.56 -12.30 -5.27
N ILE A 117 -2.35 -12.77 -5.01
CA ILE A 117 -1.97 -13.36 -3.73
C ILE A 117 -0.88 -12.49 -3.09
N ALA A 118 -1.11 -12.11 -1.83
CA ALA A 118 -0.04 -11.52 -1.04
C ALA A 118 0.88 -12.61 -0.50
N ILE A 119 2.20 -12.39 -0.57
CA ILE A 119 3.18 -13.24 0.10
C ILE A 119 3.90 -12.40 1.13
N VAL A 120 3.76 -12.77 2.40
CA VAL A 120 4.34 -12.03 3.54
C VAL A 120 5.03 -12.98 4.51
N GLY A 121 5.98 -12.48 5.29
CA GLY A 121 6.67 -13.33 6.25
C GLY A 121 7.80 -12.64 7.01
N ALA A 122 8.69 -13.45 7.57
CA ALA A 122 9.81 -12.98 8.37
C ALA A 122 10.80 -12.15 7.56
N ARG A 123 11.21 -10.99 8.13
CA ARG A 123 12.30 -10.17 7.56
C ARG A 123 13.66 -10.87 7.66
N ASN A 124 13.87 -11.62 8.73
CA ASN A 124 15.05 -12.45 8.94
C ASN A 124 14.62 -13.93 8.86
N CYS A 125 14.29 -14.36 7.63
CA CYS A 125 13.86 -15.73 7.36
C CYS A 125 15.06 -16.66 7.17
N THR A 126 14.82 -17.95 7.38
CA THR A 126 15.80 -19.02 7.12
C THR A 126 16.15 -19.14 5.63
N ALA A 127 17.19 -19.90 5.29
CA ALA A 127 17.48 -20.23 3.89
C ALA A 127 16.30 -20.98 3.24
N TYR A 128 15.64 -21.83 4.00
CA TYR A 128 14.45 -22.56 3.57
C TYR A 128 13.28 -21.63 3.29
N GLY A 129 12.97 -20.69 4.18
CA GLY A 129 11.90 -19.70 3.95
C GLY A 129 12.13 -18.82 2.74
N LYS A 130 13.40 -18.48 2.42
CA LYS A 130 13.76 -17.78 1.19
C LYS A 130 13.37 -18.57 -0.05
N GLU A 131 13.76 -19.85 -0.09
CA GLU A 131 13.47 -20.74 -1.22
C GLU A 131 11.98 -21.02 -1.36
N VAL A 132 11.27 -21.24 -0.25
CA VAL A 132 9.82 -21.43 -0.22
C VAL A 132 9.08 -20.20 -0.76
N ALA A 133 9.39 -19.00 -0.26
CA ALA A 133 8.77 -17.77 -0.72
C ALA A 133 9.00 -17.55 -2.22
N LYS A 134 10.23 -17.77 -2.68
CA LYS A 134 10.64 -17.66 -4.07
C LYS A 134 9.94 -18.68 -4.97
N TRP A 135 9.89 -19.93 -4.54
CA TRP A 135 9.26 -21.02 -5.29
C TRP A 135 7.75 -20.80 -5.47
N TYR A 136 7.03 -20.51 -4.37
CA TYR A 136 5.60 -20.26 -4.46
C TYR A 136 5.28 -19.04 -5.33
N ALA A 137 6.02 -17.94 -5.16
CA ALA A 137 5.83 -16.75 -5.97
C ALA A 137 6.04 -17.04 -7.48
N ARG A 138 7.05 -17.84 -7.82
CA ARG A 138 7.33 -18.25 -9.20
C ARG A 138 6.21 -19.13 -9.78
N GLU A 139 5.74 -20.11 -9.03
CA GLU A 139 4.69 -21.01 -9.52
C GLU A 139 3.33 -20.29 -9.63
N LEU A 140 2.99 -19.39 -8.67
CA LEU A 140 1.82 -18.52 -8.78
C LEU A 140 1.92 -17.61 -10.03
N ALA A 141 3.07 -17.01 -10.25
CA ALA A 141 3.33 -16.17 -11.42
C ALA A 141 3.14 -16.93 -12.74
N LYS A 142 3.68 -18.16 -12.85
CA LYS A 142 3.48 -19.03 -14.02
C LYS A 142 2.01 -19.40 -14.25
N ALA A 143 1.22 -19.48 -13.18
CA ALA A 143 -0.23 -19.71 -13.24
C ALA A 143 -1.03 -18.43 -13.58
N GLY A 144 -0.36 -17.30 -13.85
CA GLY A 144 -1.00 -16.02 -14.17
C GLY A 144 -1.53 -15.24 -12.97
N ILE A 145 -1.19 -15.68 -11.75
CA ILE A 145 -1.59 -15.04 -10.49
C ILE A 145 -0.61 -13.92 -10.16
N GLN A 146 -1.13 -12.76 -9.79
CA GLN A 146 -0.34 -11.59 -9.43
C GLN A 146 0.20 -11.74 -8.00
N VAL A 147 1.47 -11.42 -7.80
CA VAL A 147 2.11 -11.45 -6.48
C VAL A 147 2.21 -10.03 -5.92
N ILE A 148 1.67 -9.83 -4.73
CA ILE A 148 1.72 -8.56 -4.00
C ILE A 148 2.54 -8.77 -2.72
N SER A 149 3.42 -7.84 -2.38
CA SER A 149 4.16 -7.89 -1.13
C SER A 149 4.63 -6.49 -0.69
N GLY A 150 5.39 -6.42 0.40
CA GLY A 150 5.80 -5.15 1.01
C GLY A 150 7.21 -4.70 0.66
N MET A 151 7.94 -5.44 -0.17
CA MET A 151 9.34 -5.15 -0.50
C MET A 151 10.28 -5.07 0.72
N ALA A 152 9.90 -5.63 1.88
CA ALA A 152 10.76 -5.70 3.05
C ALA A 152 11.91 -6.70 2.85
N TYR A 153 12.85 -6.74 3.79
CA TYR A 153 13.84 -7.82 3.83
C TYR A 153 13.16 -9.20 3.93
N GLY A 154 13.89 -10.23 3.55
CA GLY A 154 13.46 -11.62 3.73
C GLY A 154 12.35 -12.02 2.77
N VAL A 155 11.28 -12.62 3.29
CA VAL A 155 10.18 -13.23 2.51
C VAL A 155 9.66 -12.31 1.41
N ASP A 156 9.40 -11.04 1.71
CA ASP A 156 8.85 -10.09 0.74
C ASP A 156 9.76 -9.94 -0.50
N SER A 157 11.07 -9.76 -0.28
CA SER A 157 12.04 -9.62 -1.37
C SER A 157 12.12 -10.88 -2.23
N TYR A 158 12.10 -12.06 -1.59
CA TYR A 158 12.18 -13.34 -2.31
C TYR A 158 10.88 -13.66 -3.05
N ALA A 159 9.74 -13.24 -2.53
CA ALA A 159 8.46 -13.31 -3.25
C ALA A 159 8.51 -12.49 -4.55
N HIS A 160 8.98 -11.24 -4.51
CA HIS A 160 9.14 -10.44 -5.72
C HIS A 160 10.12 -11.08 -6.71
N LYS A 161 11.28 -11.57 -6.23
CA LYS A 161 12.26 -12.29 -7.08
C LYS A 161 11.64 -13.51 -7.76
N GLY A 162 10.89 -14.32 -7.02
CA GLY A 162 10.20 -15.48 -7.55
C GLY A 162 9.18 -15.12 -8.63
N ALA A 163 8.36 -14.10 -8.41
CA ALA A 163 7.39 -13.64 -9.40
C ALA A 163 8.07 -13.15 -10.70
N ILE A 164 9.18 -12.43 -10.59
CA ILE A 164 9.99 -11.98 -11.74
C ILE A 164 10.55 -13.19 -12.49
N GLU A 165 11.09 -14.19 -11.79
CA GLU A 165 11.56 -15.44 -12.42
C GLU A 165 10.45 -16.24 -13.10
N GLY A 166 9.22 -16.10 -12.62
CA GLY A 166 8.00 -16.65 -13.24
C GLY A 166 7.49 -15.84 -14.43
N ASN A 167 8.22 -14.79 -14.85
CA ASN A 167 7.86 -13.86 -15.94
C ASN A 167 6.52 -13.18 -15.76
N ALA A 168 6.15 -12.83 -14.52
CA ALA A 168 4.93 -12.08 -14.23
C ALA A 168 5.22 -10.76 -13.52
N ASP A 169 4.30 -9.81 -13.70
CA ASP A 169 4.31 -8.56 -12.95
C ASP A 169 4.08 -8.80 -11.47
N THR A 170 4.81 -8.08 -10.63
CA THR A 170 4.63 -8.09 -9.18
C THR A 170 4.52 -6.67 -8.63
N TYR A 171 3.86 -6.53 -7.49
CA TYR A 171 3.45 -5.24 -6.96
C TYR A 171 3.94 -5.05 -5.53
N ALA A 172 4.71 -3.98 -5.32
CA ALA A 172 5.21 -3.63 -4.00
C ALA A 172 4.36 -2.53 -3.38
N VAL A 173 3.89 -2.75 -2.16
CA VAL A 173 3.28 -1.68 -1.36
C VAL A 173 4.32 -1.17 -0.36
N LEU A 174 4.58 0.14 -0.32
CA LEU A 174 5.61 0.74 0.52
C LEU A 174 5.03 1.33 1.82
N GLY A 175 5.82 1.29 2.90
CA GLY A 175 5.53 2.00 4.15
C GLY A 175 6.26 3.35 4.25
N CYS A 176 6.71 3.91 3.13
CA CYS A 176 7.41 5.19 3.02
C CYS A 176 6.99 5.90 1.73
N GLY A 177 7.53 7.08 1.47
CA GLY A 177 7.26 7.83 0.23
C GLY A 177 7.52 7.03 -1.02
N ILE A 178 6.68 7.24 -2.04
CA ILE A 178 6.71 6.50 -3.31
C ILE A 178 8.09 6.54 -4.00
N ASP A 179 8.88 7.57 -3.76
CA ASP A 179 10.21 7.79 -4.33
C ASP A 179 11.35 7.28 -3.44
N ILE A 180 11.03 6.60 -2.33
CA ILE A 180 12.01 6.06 -1.38
C ILE A 180 12.07 4.53 -1.50
N CYS A 181 13.21 4.02 -1.96
CA CYS A 181 13.50 2.59 -1.88
C CYS A 181 13.91 2.20 -0.46
N TYR A 182 13.09 1.42 0.22
CA TYR A 182 13.41 0.87 1.53
C TYR A 182 12.99 -0.61 1.59
N PRO A 183 13.91 -1.52 1.94
CA PRO A 183 15.34 -1.26 2.19
C PRO A 183 16.12 -0.92 0.91
N ARG A 184 17.28 -0.27 1.03
CA ARG A 184 18.08 0.19 -0.12
C ARG A 184 18.65 -0.98 -0.94
N GLU A 185 18.88 -2.10 -0.31
CA GLU A 185 19.36 -3.34 -0.93
C GLU A 185 18.38 -3.89 -1.98
N ASN A 186 17.11 -3.52 -1.89
CA ASN A 186 16.08 -3.90 -2.85
C ASN A 186 15.94 -2.91 -4.03
N PHE A 187 16.93 -2.05 -4.27
CA PHE A 187 16.85 -1.02 -5.31
C PHE A 187 16.62 -1.62 -6.71
N GLU A 188 17.25 -2.72 -7.04
CA GLU A 188 17.05 -3.40 -8.33
C GLU A 188 15.62 -3.91 -8.48
N LEU A 189 15.03 -4.49 -7.41
CA LEU A 189 13.63 -4.90 -7.38
C LEU A 189 12.70 -3.70 -7.54
N TYR A 190 12.96 -2.60 -6.83
CA TYR A 190 12.20 -1.36 -6.96
C TYR A 190 12.21 -0.83 -8.39
N MET A 191 13.37 -0.79 -9.03
CA MET A 191 13.53 -0.33 -10.41
C MET A 191 12.85 -1.27 -11.42
N HIS A 192 12.93 -2.59 -11.19
CA HIS A 192 12.24 -3.57 -12.03
C HIS A 192 10.73 -3.40 -11.95
N MET A 193 10.16 -3.39 -10.73
CA MET A 193 8.72 -3.23 -10.51
C MET A 193 8.18 -1.87 -10.98
N SER A 194 9.02 -0.85 -10.99
CA SER A 194 8.66 0.47 -11.55
C SER A 194 8.38 0.42 -13.06
N LYS A 195 8.89 -0.59 -13.76
CA LYS A 195 8.76 -0.79 -15.22
C LYS A 195 7.82 -1.96 -15.55
N HIS A 196 7.89 -3.02 -14.76
CA HIS A 196 7.16 -4.27 -14.93
C HIS A 196 6.41 -4.58 -13.64
N GLY A 197 5.12 -4.28 -13.59
CA GLY A 197 4.31 -4.30 -12.38
C GLY A 197 4.08 -2.91 -11.78
N GLY A 198 4.26 -2.77 -10.47
CA GLY A 198 4.06 -1.47 -9.82
C GLY A 198 4.63 -1.34 -8.42
N VAL A 199 4.96 -0.11 -8.09
CA VAL A 199 5.28 0.33 -6.72
C VAL A 199 4.18 1.26 -6.26
N ILE A 200 3.59 0.98 -5.10
CA ILE A 200 2.39 1.62 -4.57
C ILE A 200 2.71 2.15 -3.18
N SER A 201 2.24 3.34 -2.86
CA SER A 201 2.35 3.88 -1.51
C SER A 201 1.16 4.78 -1.18
N GLU A 202 0.73 4.77 0.07
CA GLU A 202 -0.18 5.78 0.62
C GLU A 202 0.55 7.11 0.89
N TYR A 203 1.88 7.09 0.89
CA TYR A 203 2.71 8.24 1.25
C TYR A 203 3.30 8.91 0.00
N GLY A 204 3.10 10.22 -0.09
CA GLY A 204 3.67 11.04 -1.17
C GLY A 204 5.21 11.09 -1.14
N PRO A 205 5.82 11.71 -2.16
CA PRO A 205 7.27 11.80 -2.27
C PRO A 205 7.94 12.40 -1.03
N ARG A 206 9.14 11.90 -0.71
CA ARG A 206 10.02 12.31 0.40
C ARG A 206 9.47 12.08 1.80
N VAL A 207 8.39 11.32 1.98
CA VAL A 207 7.93 10.94 3.32
C VAL A 207 8.82 9.79 3.83
N PRO A 208 9.63 10.02 4.88
CA PRO A 208 10.52 8.97 5.39
C PRO A 208 9.73 7.81 5.99
N GLY A 209 10.27 6.61 5.88
CA GLY A 209 9.69 5.43 6.53
C GLY A 209 9.85 5.50 8.04
N ARG A 210 8.75 5.42 8.77
CA ARG A 210 8.70 5.35 10.23
C ARG A 210 8.19 3.99 10.66
N ALA A 211 8.66 3.48 11.80
CA ALA A 211 8.34 2.12 12.26
C ALA A 211 6.83 1.80 12.24
N PHE A 212 5.98 2.72 12.66
CA PHE A 212 4.53 2.55 12.71
C PHE A 212 3.85 2.50 11.34
N GLN A 213 4.48 3.04 10.29
CA GLN A 213 3.89 3.07 8.94
C GLN A 213 3.90 1.68 8.28
N PHE A 214 4.86 0.84 8.61
CA PHE A 214 4.97 -0.50 8.01
C PHE A 214 3.81 -1.42 8.40
N PRO A 215 3.39 -1.53 9.68
CA PRO A 215 2.17 -2.25 10.03
C PRO A 215 0.90 -1.64 9.42
N LEU A 216 0.78 -0.31 9.43
CA LEU A 216 -0.37 0.38 8.82
C LEU A 216 -0.50 0.11 7.32
N ARG A 217 0.62 0.04 6.59
CA ARG A 217 0.66 -0.30 5.17
C ARG A 217 0.11 -1.70 4.88
N ASN A 218 0.27 -2.66 5.79
CA ASN A 218 -0.08 -4.05 5.55
C ASN A 218 -1.57 -4.25 5.22
N ARG A 219 -2.47 -3.36 5.70
CA ARG A 219 -3.89 -3.36 5.31
C ARG A 219 -4.10 -3.14 3.81
N ILE A 220 -3.16 -2.45 3.15
CA ILE A 220 -3.21 -2.22 1.71
C ILE A 220 -2.72 -3.47 0.96
N ILE A 221 -1.71 -4.17 1.49
CA ILE A 221 -1.25 -5.45 0.93
C ILE A 221 -2.40 -6.45 0.94
N SER A 222 -3.03 -6.67 2.11
CA SER A 222 -4.16 -7.58 2.24
C SER A 222 -5.37 -7.11 1.41
N GLY A 223 -5.66 -5.79 1.43
CA GLY A 223 -6.78 -5.21 0.70
C GLY A 223 -6.70 -5.35 -0.82
N LEU A 224 -5.50 -5.33 -1.39
CA LEU A 224 -5.28 -5.53 -2.82
C LEU A 224 -5.32 -7.00 -3.25
N SER A 225 -5.23 -7.94 -2.30
CA SER A 225 -5.08 -9.37 -2.57
C SER A 225 -6.40 -10.12 -2.40
N ASP A 226 -6.54 -11.26 -3.07
CA ASP A 226 -7.65 -12.20 -2.89
C ASP A 226 -7.40 -13.18 -1.76
N GLY A 227 -6.12 -13.51 -1.51
CA GLY A 227 -5.67 -14.36 -0.42
C GLY A 227 -4.24 -14.02 0.01
N ILE A 228 -3.81 -14.57 1.13
CA ILE A 228 -2.48 -14.32 1.70
C ILE A 228 -1.76 -15.63 1.97
N LEU A 229 -0.52 -15.72 1.51
CA LEU A 229 0.43 -16.76 1.87
C LEU A 229 1.41 -16.22 2.91
N VAL A 230 1.41 -16.81 4.11
CA VAL A 230 2.34 -16.47 5.19
C VAL A 230 3.49 -17.48 5.21
N VAL A 231 4.72 -17.00 5.05
CA VAL A 231 5.94 -17.80 5.08
C VAL A 231 6.79 -17.39 6.28
N GLU A 232 7.07 -18.32 7.17
CA GLU A 232 7.87 -18.12 8.39
C GLU A 232 7.41 -16.90 9.23
N ALA A 233 6.27 -17.02 9.89
CA ALA A 233 5.81 -16.07 10.87
C ALA A 233 6.26 -16.45 12.28
N ARG A 234 6.99 -15.57 12.97
CA ARG A 234 7.22 -15.69 14.40
C ARG A 234 6.04 -15.11 15.17
N GLU A 235 5.82 -15.59 16.39
CA GLU A 235 4.87 -14.96 17.31
C GLU A 235 5.12 -13.44 17.41
N ARG A 236 4.04 -12.67 17.35
CA ARG A 236 4.06 -11.19 17.36
C ARG A 236 4.82 -10.54 16.20
N SER A 237 4.96 -11.23 15.06
CA SER A 237 5.59 -10.67 13.86
C SER A 237 4.64 -9.77 13.08
N GLY A 238 5.21 -8.84 12.30
CA GLY A 238 4.42 -7.98 11.40
C GLY A 238 3.66 -8.75 10.32
N SER A 239 4.06 -9.98 9.99
CA SER A 239 3.35 -10.86 9.06
C SER A 239 2.06 -11.41 9.66
N LEU A 240 2.02 -11.69 10.98
CA LEU A 240 0.78 -12.08 11.66
C LEU A 240 -0.22 -10.90 11.71
N ILE A 241 0.26 -9.67 11.89
CA ILE A 241 -0.62 -8.48 11.77
C ILE A 241 -1.27 -8.43 10.38
N THR A 242 -0.54 -8.81 9.32
CA THR A 242 -1.12 -8.86 7.98
C THR A 242 -2.15 -9.98 7.84
N ALA A 243 -1.91 -11.13 8.48
CA ALA A 243 -2.87 -12.22 8.53
C ALA A 243 -4.16 -11.82 9.29
N ASP A 244 -4.03 -11.20 10.46
CA ASP A 244 -5.18 -10.70 11.22
C ASP A 244 -6.00 -9.70 10.40
N LEU A 245 -5.34 -8.74 9.75
CA LEU A 245 -6.01 -7.78 8.87
C LEU A 245 -6.71 -8.45 7.69
N ALA A 246 -6.14 -9.54 7.16
CA ALA A 246 -6.76 -10.30 6.08
C ALA A 246 -8.02 -11.04 6.56
N LEU A 247 -8.00 -11.63 7.75
CA LEU A 247 -9.18 -12.24 8.36
C LEU A 247 -10.30 -11.22 8.56
N GLU A 248 -9.96 -10.05 9.12
CA GLU A 248 -10.91 -8.94 9.28
C GLU A 248 -11.52 -8.48 7.93
N GLN A 249 -10.75 -8.64 6.84
CA GLN A 249 -11.18 -8.31 5.47
C GLN A 249 -11.84 -9.50 4.74
N GLY A 250 -12.06 -10.63 5.42
CA GLY A 250 -12.70 -11.83 4.85
C GLY A 250 -11.86 -12.54 3.77
N LYS A 251 -10.52 -12.48 3.88
CA LYS A 251 -9.60 -13.11 2.94
C LYS A 251 -9.15 -14.48 3.42
N ASP A 252 -8.91 -15.38 2.49
CA ASP A 252 -8.30 -16.68 2.78
C ASP A 252 -6.82 -16.52 3.17
N ILE A 253 -6.41 -17.27 4.20
CA ILE A 253 -5.03 -17.32 4.65
C ILE A 253 -4.47 -18.72 4.44
N LEU A 254 -3.36 -18.78 3.73
CA LEU A 254 -2.54 -19.96 3.56
C LEU A 254 -1.29 -19.79 4.44
N GLN A 255 -1.04 -20.69 5.37
CA GLN A 255 0.17 -20.68 6.20
C GLN A 255 1.06 -21.85 5.84
N PHE A 256 2.34 -21.55 5.61
CA PHE A 256 3.35 -22.58 5.47
C PHE A 256 3.96 -22.87 6.84
N LEU A 257 3.78 -24.11 7.34
CA LEU A 257 4.35 -24.60 8.61
C LEU A 257 5.63 -25.37 8.32
N GLU A 258 6.70 -25.02 9.01
CA GLU A 258 8.06 -25.56 8.81
C GLU A 258 8.17 -27.09 9.11
N GLU A 259 7.24 -27.69 9.86
CA GLU A 259 7.30 -29.08 10.35
C GLU A 259 6.61 -30.12 9.47
N LEU A 260 6.12 -29.77 8.28
CA LEU A 260 5.50 -30.73 7.37
C LEU A 260 6.28 -30.85 6.06
N VAL A 261 7.34 -31.64 6.11
CA VAL A 261 7.76 -32.41 4.94
C VAL A 261 6.58 -33.34 4.61
N ILE A 262 5.95 -33.11 3.46
CA ILE A 262 4.89 -33.91 2.85
C ILE A 262 3.47 -33.62 3.38
N SER A 263 2.74 -32.98 2.49
CA SER A 263 1.29 -32.90 2.33
C SER A 263 0.45 -32.08 3.33
N LEU A 264 -0.36 -31.30 2.70
CA LEU A 264 -1.55 -30.58 3.16
C LEU A 264 -1.36 -29.07 3.43
N VAL A 265 -1.59 -28.34 2.37
CA VAL A 265 -2.15 -26.98 2.47
C VAL A 265 -3.46 -27.10 3.25
N LYS A 266 -3.47 -26.75 4.53
CA LYS A 266 -4.71 -26.55 5.26
C LYS A 266 -5.25 -25.17 4.90
N VAL A 267 -6.29 -25.15 4.07
CA VAL A 267 -7.18 -24.00 3.96
C VAL A 267 -7.92 -23.94 5.28
N VAL A 268 -7.65 -22.93 6.10
CA VAL A 268 -8.46 -22.64 7.27
C VAL A 268 -9.53 -21.66 6.81
N SER A 269 -10.67 -22.18 6.36
CA SER A 269 -11.92 -21.43 6.32
C SER A 269 -12.47 -21.41 7.75
N ILE A 270 -12.64 -20.24 8.32
CA ILE A 270 -13.42 -20.02 9.54
C ILE A 270 -14.78 -19.47 9.14
#